data_f820828d989f2eab1976ba6558144181
#
_entry.id   f820828d989f2eab1976ba6558144181
#
_cell.length_a   1.000
_cell.length_b   1.000
_cell.length_c   1.000
_cell.angle_alpha   90.00
_cell.angle_beta   90.00
_cell.angle_gamma   90.00
#
_symmetry.space_group_name_H-M   'P 1'
#
loop_
_entity.id
_entity.type
_entity.pdbx_description
1 polymer ?
#
loop_
_entity_poly.entity_id
_entity_poly.type
_entity_poly.pdbx_seq_one_letter_code
_entity_poly.pdbx_strand_id
1 'polypeptide(L)'
;MKRDIEITTADGIARASIFRPKGSEGKVLPGVLYYMDALGPREATDIMGERLAAAGYIVLLPDLFYRFGSYGPFDGSSFGNETARAEIMKMIRETTQEMTKKDSEAFLNALEAEGVSGPVGAVGYCMGGGRALTAAATYADRIAAAASFHGGNLASEAPDSPHRLAGDIRARVYVGVAGVDGSFPPEQSARLAEALRSGGVDHIIENYIGMSHGWTVPDRGETYSEKGSERHWKRLLEFFSETLG
;
A
#
# COMPACT_ATOMS: atom_id res chain seq x y z
N MET A 1 -2.72 -1.33 -19.42
CA MET A 1 -1.65 -2.26 -19.88
C MET A 1 -0.66 -2.47 -18.76
N LYS A 2 -0.32 -3.73 -18.47
CA LYS A 2 0.73 -4.12 -17.51
C LYS A 2 2.08 -4.31 -18.26
N ARG A 3 3.17 -3.90 -17.62
CA ARG A 3 4.54 -4.16 -18.03
C ARG A 3 5.41 -4.40 -16.81
N ASP A 4 6.19 -5.47 -16.80
CA ASP A 4 7.14 -5.75 -15.75
C ASP A 4 8.45 -5.01 -15.99
N ILE A 5 9.05 -4.49 -14.92
CA ILE A 5 10.30 -3.74 -14.94
C ILE A 5 11.20 -4.19 -13.79
N GLU A 6 12.46 -3.83 -13.88
CA GLU A 6 13.44 -3.96 -12.83
C GLU A 6 13.87 -2.57 -12.36
N ILE A 7 13.96 -2.38 -11.04
CA ILE A 7 14.35 -1.12 -10.41
C ILE A 7 15.59 -1.37 -9.57
N THR A 8 16.65 -0.65 -9.89
CA THR A 8 17.87 -0.67 -9.07
C THR A 8 17.60 0.12 -7.78
N THR A 9 17.72 -0.56 -6.66
CA THR A 9 17.64 0.01 -5.31
C THR A 9 19.02 0.00 -4.65
N ALA A 10 19.14 0.58 -3.45
CA ALA A 10 20.40 0.55 -2.69
C ALA A 10 20.82 -0.88 -2.30
N ASP A 11 19.89 -1.82 -2.17
CA ASP A 11 20.14 -3.17 -1.64
C ASP A 11 19.99 -4.27 -2.72
N GLY A 12 19.80 -3.90 -4.00
CA GLY A 12 19.69 -4.85 -5.11
C GLY A 12 18.68 -4.44 -6.17
N ILE A 13 18.22 -5.40 -6.96
CA ILE A 13 17.27 -5.19 -8.04
C ILE A 13 15.88 -5.66 -7.59
N ALA A 14 14.94 -4.73 -7.48
CA ALA A 14 13.54 -5.02 -7.19
C ALA A 14 12.77 -5.22 -8.51
N ARG A 15 12.01 -6.32 -8.60
CA ARG A 15 11.01 -6.48 -9.66
C ARG A 15 9.81 -5.60 -9.35
N ALA A 16 9.17 -5.08 -10.37
CA ALA A 16 7.96 -4.28 -10.23
C ALA A 16 7.06 -4.41 -11.46
N SER A 17 5.78 -4.14 -11.29
CA SER A 17 4.83 -4.02 -12.39
C SER A 17 4.38 -2.58 -12.55
N ILE A 18 4.43 -2.06 -13.78
CA ILE A 18 3.82 -0.79 -14.17
C ILE A 18 2.49 -1.08 -14.84
N PHE A 19 1.44 -0.35 -14.40
CA PHE A 19 0.12 -0.37 -15.03
C PHE A 19 -0.18 1.02 -15.57
N ARG A 20 -0.59 1.10 -16.83
CA ARG A 20 -0.99 2.35 -17.49
C ARG A 20 -2.39 2.25 -18.06
N PRO A 21 -3.15 3.36 -18.10
CA PRO A 21 -4.41 3.41 -18.83
C PRO A 21 -4.20 3.05 -20.32
N LYS A 22 -5.14 2.37 -20.92
CA LYS A 22 -5.09 2.06 -22.36
C LYS A 22 -5.12 3.36 -23.17
N GLY A 23 -4.24 3.48 -24.17
CA GLY A 23 -4.16 4.66 -25.05
C GLY A 23 -3.62 5.91 -24.36
N SER A 24 -2.85 5.73 -23.30
CA SER A 24 -2.18 6.84 -22.57
C SER A 24 -0.68 6.92 -22.82
N GLU A 25 -0.17 6.23 -23.83
CA GLU A 25 1.24 6.26 -24.18
C GLU A 25 1.69 7.70 -24.45
N GLY A 26 2.79 8.11 -23.77
CA GLY A 26 3.34 9.47 -23.88
C GLY A 26 2.51 10.56 -23.18
N LYS A 27 1.39 10.25 -22.54
CA LYS A 27 0.65 11.21 -21.74
C LYS A 27 1.22 11.32 -20.34
N VAL A 28 1.24 12.53 -19.81
CA VAL A 28 1.51 12.83 -18.41
C VAL A 28 0.24 12.56 -17.63
N LEU A 29 0.34 11.71 -16.61
CA LEU A 29 -0.77 11.33 -15.74
C LEU A 29 -0.32 11.33 -14.28
N PRO A 30 -1.26 11.46 -13.33
CA PRO A 30 -0.93 11.27 -11.92
C PRO A 30 -0.46 9.84 -11.64
N GLY A 31 0.45 9.70 -10.68
CA GLY A 31 1.03 8.42 -10.29
C GLY A 31 0.51 7.87 -8.99
N VAL A 32 0.53 6.55 -8.86
CA VAL A 32 0.23 5.85 -7.62
C VAL A 32 1.31 4.81 -7.33
N LEU A 33 1.94 4.91 -6.17
CA LEU A 33 2.80 3.87 -5.63
C LEU A 33 1.95 2.91 -4.81
N TYR A 34 1.85 1.67 -5.29
CA TYR A 34 1.02 0.63 -4.70
C TYR A 34 1.88 -0.36 -3.90
N TYR A 35 1.79 -0.31 -2.59
CA TYR A 35 2.45 -1.24 -1.67
C TYR A 35 1.63 -2.51 -1.49
N MET A 36 2.21 -3.64 -1.89
CA MET A 36 1.61 -4.98 -1.84
C MET A 36 1.24 -5.43 -0.43
N ASP A 37 0.37 -6.43 -0.34
CA ASP A 37 0.14 -7.18 0.89
C ASP A 37 1.27 -8.22 1.13
N ALA A 38 1.15 -8.98 2.21
CA ALA A 38 2.16 -9.95 2.63
C ALA A 38 2.29 -11.20 1.74
N LEU A 39 1.46 -11.35 0.72
CA LEU A 39 1.54 -12.47 -0.22
C LEU A 39 2.36 -12.14 -1.47
N GLY A 40 2.83 -10.91 -1.61
CA GLY A 40 3.63 -10.47 -2.76
C GLY A 40 2.80 -10.15 -4.01
N PRO A 41 3.49 -9.69 -5.09
CA PRO A 41 2.86 -9.47 -6.37
C PRO A 41 2.32 -10.78 -6.97
N ARG A 42 1.06 -10.75 -7.43
CA ARG A 42 0.34 -11.88 -7.99
C ARG A 42 -0.91 -11.42 -8.75
N GLU A 43 -1.64 -12.32 -9.39
CA GLU A 43 -2.82 -11.99 -10.20
C GLU A 43 -3.83 -11.09 -9.44
N ALA A 44 -4.09 -11.36 -8.18
CA ALA A 44 -5.01 -10.54 -7.37
C ALA A 44 -4.53 -9.09 -7.24
N THR A 45 -3.24 -8.87 -7.03
CA THR A 45 -2.65 -7.52 -6.97
C THR A 45 -2.56 -6.87 -8.34
N ASP A 46 -2.39 -7.66 -9.40
CA ASP A 46 -2.42 -7.17 -10.79
C ASP A 46 -3.80 -6.64 -11.16
N ILE A 47 -4.88 -7.38 -10.83
CA ILE A 47 -6.27 -6.93 -11.02
C ILE A 47 -6.52 -5.58 -10.32
N MET A 48 -5.99 -5.43 -9.11
CA MET A 48 -6.13 -4.18 -8.36
C MET A 48 -5.32 -3.03 -8.99
N GLY A 49 -4.09 -3.30 -9.45
CA GLY A 49 -3.26 -2.34 -10.18
C GLY A 49 -3.89 -1.90 -11.51
N GLU A 50 -4.47 -2.85 -12.26
CA GLU A 50 -5.20 -2.56 -13.49
C GLU A 50 -6.44 -1.70 -13.24
N ARG A 51 -7.15 -1.90 -12.12
CA ARG A 51 -8.30 -1.09 -11.74
C ARG A 51 -7.92 0.37 -11.43
N LEU A 52 -6.81 0.60 -10.73
CA LEU A 52 -6.26 1.93 -10.53
C LEU A 52 -5.85 2.57 -11.87
N ALA A 53 -5.20 1.81 -12.74
CA ALA A 53 -4.83 2.31 -14.06
C ALA A 53 -6.07 2.65 -14.91
N ALA A 54 -7.12 1.84 -14.86
CA ALA A 54 -8.38 2.13 -15.55
C ALA A 54 -9.04 3.42 -15.05
N ALA A 55 -8.77 3.83 -13.81
CA ALA A 55 -9.22 5.08 -13.23
C ALA A 55 -8.35 6.32 -13.61
N GLY A 56 -7.29 6.13 -14.40
CA GLY A 56 -6.50 7.24 -14.94
C GLY A 56 -5.10 7.40 -14.39
N TYR A 57 -4.64 6.50 -13.51
CA TYR A 57 -3.34 6.60 -12.85
C TYR A 57 -2.26 5.75 -13.54
N ILE A 58 -1.01 6.21 -13.51
CA ILE A 58 0.16 5.35 -13.72
C ILE A 58 0.48 4.70 -12.38
N VAL A 59 0.45 3.36 -12.32
CA VAL A 59 0.61 2.63 -11.06
C VAL A 59 1.90 1.83 -11.06
N LEU A 60 2.68 1.93 -10.01
CA LEU A 60 3.84 1.10 -9.75
C LEU A 60 3.55 0.18 -8.58
N LEU A 61 3.65 -1.13 -8.81
CA LEU A 61 3.57 -2.19 -7.80
C LEU A 61 4.94 -2.85 -7.66
N PRO A 62 5.78 -2.47 -6.70
CA PRO A 62 7.07 -3.11 -6.46
C PRO A 62 6.93 -4.39 -5.65
N ASP A 63 7.81 -5.35 -5.90
CA ASP A 63 8.04 -6.49 -5.03
C ASP A 63 8.92 -6.07 -3.85
N LEU A 64 8.33 -5.94 -2.66
CA LEU A 64 9.06 -5.56 -1.45
C LEU A 64 9.91 -6.70 -0.88
N PHE A 65 9.69 -7.91 -1.35
CA PHE A 65 10.40 -9.11 -0.90
C PHE A 65 11.60 -9.49 -1.78
N TYR A 66 12.00 -8.65 -2.72
CA TYR A 66 13.08 -8.92 -3.67
C TYR A 66 14.41 -9.36 -3.02
N ARG A 67 14.65 -8.95 -1.75
CA ARG A 67 15.86 -9.34 -1.00
C ARG A 67 15.91 -10.82 -0.63
N PHE A 68 14.77 -11.51 -0.68
CA PHE A 68 14.70 -12.95 -0.38
C PHE A 68 14.96 -13.83 -1.63
N GLY A 69 15.17 -13.23 -2.80
CA GLY A 69 15.32 -13.98 -4.05
C GLY A 69 14.01 -14.61 -4.49
N SER A 70 14.03 -15.92 -4.81
CA SER A 70 12.80 -16.63 -5.16
C SER A 70 12.04 -17.06 -3.91
N TYR A 71 10.76 -16.77 -3.86
CA TYR A 71 9.84 -17.15 -2.79
C TYR A 71 8.45 -17.49 -3.37
N GLY A 72 7.61 -18.14 -2.58
CA GLY A 72 6.24 -18.49 -2.98
C GLY A 72 6.17 -19.51 -4.14
N PRO A 73 5.14 -19.46 -5.03
CA PRO A 73 4.05 -18.48 -5.02
C PRO A 73 3.12 -18.61 -3.81
N PHE A 74 2.60 -17.47 -3.36
CA PHE A 74 1.60 -17.42 -2.30
C PHE A 74 0.26 -16.90 -2.81
N ASP A 75 -0.81 -17.37 -2.21
CA ASP A 75 -2.19 -16.94 -2.43
C ASP A 75 -2.96 -16.83 -1.12
N GLY A 76 -4.25 -16.51 -1.19
CA GLY A 76 -5.09 -16.37 -0.01
C GLY A 76 -5.17 -17.61 0.90
N SER A 77 -4.93 -18.82 0.36
CA SER A 77 -4.93 -20.07 1.11
C SER A 77 -3.63 -20.34 1.88
N SER A 78 -2.54 -19.64 1.51
CA SER A 78 -1.18 -19.88 2.04
C SER A 78 -1.06 -19.68 3.55
N PHE A 79 -1.91 -18.83 4.15
CA PHE A 79 -1.95 -18.68 5.62
C PHE A 79 -2.53 -19.92 6.34
N GLY A 80 -3.24 -20.79 5.65
CA GLY A 80 -3.71 -22.08 6.16
C GLY A 80 -2.64 -23.18 6.18
N ASN A 81 -1.55 -23.00 5.44
CA ASN A 81 -0.41 -23.91 5.42
C ASN A 81 0.67 -23.42 6.39
N GLU A 82 1.07 -24.25 7.35
CA GLU A 82 2.00 -23.87 8.41
C GLU A 82 3.38 -23.43 7.87
N THR A 83 3.93 -24.15 6.90
CA THR A 83 5.23 -23.84 6.28
C THR A 83 5.19 -22.51 5.52
N ALA A 84 4.20 -22.33 4.64
CA ALA A 84 4.02 -21.09 3.88
C ALA A 84 3.76 -19.90 4.82
N ARG A 85 2.93 -20.09 5.85
CA ARG A 85 2.67 -19.07 6.87
C ARG A 85 3.95 -18.66 7.60
N ALA A 86 4.78 -19.62 8.00
CA ALA A 86 6.04 -19.34 8.68
C ALA A 86 7.00 -18.52 7.81
N GLU A 87 7.08 -18.87 6.51
CA GLU A 87 7.89 -18.14 5.52
C GLU A 87 7.35 -16.71 5.32
N ILE A 88 6.05 -16.54 5.10
CA ILE A 88 5.41 -15.23 4.96
C ILE A 88 5.68 -14.37 6.21
N MET A 89 5.49 -14.91 7.41
CA MET A 89 5.72 -14.17 8.65
C MET A 89 7.18 -13.80 8.86
N LYS A 90 8.12 -14.62 8.39
CA LYS A 90 9.56 -14.29 8.36
C LYS A 90 9.79 -13.09 7.44
N MET A 91 9.31 -13.13 6.21
CA MET A 91 9.50 -12.04 5.24
C MET A 91 8.88 -10.73 5.71
N ILE A 92 7.69 -10.76 6.32
CA ILE A 92 7.08 -9.56 6.93
C ILE A 92 7.99 -8.94 8.00
N ARG A 93 8.53 -9.77 8.90
CA ARG A 93 9.39 -9.27 9.99
C ARG A 93 10.72 -8.71 9.48
N GLU A 94 11.31 -9.35 8.48
CA GLU A 94 12.62 -8.99 7.95
C GLU A 94 12.55 -7.85 6.91
N THR A 95 11.39 -7.54 6.37
CA THR A 95 11.16 -6.36 5.53
C THR A 95 10.76 -5.17 6.42
N THR A 96 11.70 -4.35 6.83
CA THR A 96 11.51 -3.28 7.82
C THR A 96 10.94 -1.99 7.20
N GLN A 97 10.45 -1.08 8.05
CA GLN A 97 10.03 0.27 7.61
C GLN A 97 11.23 1.07 7.06
N GLU A 98 12.42 0.86 7.60
CA GLU A 98 13.64 1.52 7.12
C GLU A 98 14.01 1.08 5.69
N MET A 99 13.83 -0.20 5.35
CA MET A 99 13.97 -0.69 3.97
C MET A 99 12.97 0.01 3.06
N THR A 100 11.72 0.17 3.49
CA THR A 100 10.70 0.90 2.71
C THR A 100 11.11 2.35 2.45
N LYS A 101 11.65 3.04 3.44
CA LYS A 101 12.16 4.42 3.24
C LYS A 101 13.21 4.46 2.14
N LYS A 102 14.22 3.60 2.20
CA LYS A 102 15.29 3.55 1.19
C LYS A 102 14.78 3.21 -0.20
N ASP A 103 13.93 2.17 -0.30
CA ASP A 103 13.44 1.68 -1.59
C ASP A 103 12.48 2.66 -2.26
N SER A 104 11.66 3.36 -1.47
CA SER A 104 10.62 4.26 -1.99
C SER A 104 11.20 5.41 -2.81
N GLU A 105 12.43 5.84 -2.58
CA GLU A 105 13.10 6.82 -3.43
C GLU A 105 13.25 6.29 -4.86
N ALA A 106 13.79 5.07 -5.00
CA ALA A 106 13.95 4.44 -6.31
C ALA A 106 12.60 4.18 -6.99
N PHE A 107 11.57 3.80 -6.23
CA PHE A 107 10.23 3.58 -6.75
C PHE A 107 9.57 4.87 -7.25
N LEU A 108 9.71 5.96 -6.51
CA LEU A 108 9.22 7.28 -6.94
C LEU A 108 9.95 7.78 -8.19
N ASN A 109 11.28 7.58 -8.27
CA ASN A 109 12.06 7.92 -9.45
C ASN A 109 11.65 7.09 -10.67
N ALA A 110 11.30 5.80 -10.47
CA ALA A 110 10.77 4.97 -11.53
C ALA A 110 9.41 5.47 -12.05
N LEU A 111 8.51 5.94 -11.19
CA LEU A 111 7.25 6.58 -11.60
C LEU A 111 7.49 7.85 -12.42
N GLU A 112 8.44 8.69 -12.04
CA GLU A 112 8.82 9.89 -12.81
C GLU A 112 9.35 9.51 -14.21
N ALA A 113 10.19 8.48 -14.29
CA ALA A 113 10.71 7.96 -15.57
C ALA A 113 9.58 7.40 -16.46
N GLU A 114 8.47 6.95 -15.88
CA GLU A 114 7.27 6.53 -16.59
C GLU A 114 6.36 7.70 -17.03
N GLY A 115 6.75 8.95 -16.80
CA GLY A 115 6.01 10.14 -17.21
C GLY A 115 4.99 10.62 -16.17
N VAL A 116 5.11 10.20 -14.91
CA VAL A 116 4.37 10.83 -13.82
C VAL A 116 4.95 12.21 -13.56
N SER A 117 4.10 13.21 -13.46
CA SER A 117 4.47 14.59 -13.13
C SER A 117 3.63 15.11 -11.97
N GLY A 118 4.27 15.77 -11.04
CA GLY A 118 3.64 16.27 -9.81
C GLY A 118 3.58 15.24 -8.70
N PRO A 119 2.86 15.54 -7.61
CA PRO A 119 2.73 14.67 -6.46
C PRO A 119 2.05 13.35 -6.80
N VAL A 120 2.46 12.27 -6.13
CA VAL A 120 1.89 10.93 -6.30
C VAL A 120 0.98 10.56 -5.13
N GLY A 121 0.08 9.61 -5.37
CA GLY A 121 -0.62 8.87 -4.32
C GLY A 121 0.18 7.65 -3.88
N ALA A 122 0.05 7.29 -2.61
CA ALA A 122 0.50 6.00 -2.10
C ALA A 122 -0.69 5.21 -1.59
N VAL A 123 -0.81 3.95 -1.95
CA VAL A 123 -1.82 3.05 -1.37
C VAL A 123 -1.16 1.76 -0.93
N GLY A 124 -1.58 1.24 0.20
CA GLY A 124 -1.07 -0.03 0.70
C GLY A 124 -2.14 -0.88 1.38
N TYR A 125 -1.97 -2.17 1.25
CA TYR A 125 -2.88 -3.18 1.77
C TYR A 125 -2.16 -4.08 2.77
N CYS A 126 -2.80 -4.42 3.90
CA CYS A 126 -2.19 -5.28 4.92
C CYS A 126 -0.83 -4.69 5.40
N MET A 127 0.26 -5.42 5.23
CA MET A 127 1.63 -4.95 5.47
C MET A 127 1.91 -3.62 4.74
N GLY A 128 1.47 -3.51 3.49
CA GLY A 128 1.66 -2.33 2.64
C GLY A 128 1.00 -1.06 3.19
N GLY A 129 -0.04 -1.17 4.00
CA GLY A 129 -0.70 -0.01 4.60
C GLY A 129 0.23 0.83 5.47
N GLY A 130 1.06 0.19 6.29
CA GLY A 130 2.11 0.86 7.06
C GLY A 130 3.20 1.44 6.18
N ARG A 131 3.52 0.78 5.05
CA ARG A 131 4.53 1.25 4.08
C ARG A 131 4.09 2.53 3.40
N ALA A 132 2.81 2.63 3.02
CA ALA A 132 2.26 3.85 2.41
C ALA A 132 2.35 5.06 3.36
N LEU A 133 2.02 4.89 4.65
CA LEU A 133 2.14 5.97 5.63
C LEU A 133 3.60 6.36 5.89
N THR A 134 4.51 5.38 6.00
CA THR A 134 5.94 5.62 6.17
C THR A 134 6.54 6.37 4.97
N ALA A 135 6.17 5.98 3.75
CA ALA A 135 6.62 6.67 2.54
C ALA A 135 6.10 8.11 2.47
N ALA A 136 4.83 8.34 2.83
CA ALA A 136 4.24 9.67 2.86
C ALA A 136 4.92 10.61 3.88
N ALA A 137 5.36 10.09 5.01
CA ALA A 137 6.13 10.86 5.98
C ALA A 137 7.55 11.16 5.49
N THR A 138 8.20 10.18 4.83
CA THR A 138 9.59 10.30 4.39
C THR A 138 9.73 11.18 3.15
N TYR A 139 8.76 11.11 2.23
CA TYR A 139 8.77 11.84 0.95
C TYR A 139 7.58 12.81 0.87
N ALA A 140 7.46 13.63 1.92
CA ALA A 140 6.33 14.54 2.13
C ALA A 140 6.14 15.56 0.98
N ASP A 141 7.20 15.91 0.26
CA ASP A 141 7.14 16.83 -0.89
C ASP A 141 6.76 16.11 -2.21
N ARG A 142 6.77 14.78 -2.25
CA ARG A 142 6.48 13.96 -3.43
C ARG A 142 5.14 13.21 -3.34
N ILE A 143 4.68 12.90 -2.12
CA ILE A 143 3.44 12.14 -1.89
C ILE A 143 2.40 13.08 -1.29
N ALA A 144 1.31 13.31 -2.02
CA ALA A 144 0.22 14.19 -1.61
C ALA A 144 -0.97 13.43 -0.98
N ALA A 145 -1.11 12.14 -1.26
CA ALA A 145 -2.19 11.30 -0.75
C ALA A 145 -1.64 9.95 -0.27
N ALA A 146 -2.03 9.50 0.91
CA ALA A 146 -1.66 8.18 1.43
C ALA A 146 -2.87 7.42 1.93
N ALA A 147 -3.11 6.23 1.38
CA ALA A 147 -4.22 5.37 1.77
C ALA A 147 -3.73 4.03 2.34
N SER A 148 -4.29 3.61 3.46
CA SER A 148 -4.02 2.32 4.10
C SER A 148 -5.31 1.54 4.26
N PHE A 149 -5.40 0.34 3.68
CA PHE A 149 -6.55 -0.54 3.87
C PHE A 149 -6.14 -1.79 4.64
N HIS A 150 -6.92 -2.11 5.69
CA HIS A 150 -6.62 -3.18 6.64
C HIS A 150 -5.12 -3.26 7.03
N GLY A 151 -4.49 -2.10 7.19
CA GLY A 151 -3.10 -2.02 7.59
C GLY A 151 -2.90 -2.54 9.00
N GLY A 152 -1.96 -3.48 9.17
CA GLY A 152 -1.62 -3.99 10.50
C GLY A 152 -0.58 -3.13 11.19
N ASN A 153 -0.63 -3.09 12.54
CA ASN A 153 0.37 -2.47 13.40
C ASN A 153 0.69 -1.00 13.08
N LEU A 154 -0.30 -0.24 12.58
CA LEU A 154 -0.09 1.17 12.20
C LEU A 154 0.24 2.07 13.39
N ALA A 155 -0.13 1.67 14.61
CA ALA A 155 0.16 2.40 15.84
C ALA A 155 0.55 1.46 17.00
N SER A 156 1.48 0.53 16.72
CA SER A 156 2.04 -0.41 17.71
C SER A 156 3.09 0.27 18.62
N GLU A 157 3.60 -0.48 19.59
CA GLU A 157 4.69 -0.01 20.47
C GLU A 157 6.08 -0.06 19.79
N ALA A 158 6.18 -0.63 18.58
CA ALA A 158 7.44 -0.71 17.87
C ALA A 158 8.05 0.68 17.62
N PRO A 159 9.37 0.84 17.71
CA PRO A 159 10.03 2.14 17.55
C PRO A 159 9.86 2.71 16.14
N ASP A 160 9.68 1.86 15.13
CA ASP A 160 9.46 2.22 13.72
C ASP A 160 7.97 2.21 13.31
N SER A 161 7.05 2.19 14.29
CA SER A 161 5.61 2.19 14.00
C SER A 161 5.18 3.45 13.27
N PRO A 162 4.39 3.35 12.18
CA PRO A 162 4.06 4.47 11.28
C PRO A 162 3.48 5.70 11.98
N HIS A 163 2.65 5.53 13.01
CA HIS A 163 2.05 6.67 13.73
C HIS A 163 3.08 7.63 14.35
N ARG A 164 4.30 7.15 14.63
CA ARG A 164 5.37 7.97 15.22
C ARG A 164 5.91 9.01 14.22
N LEU A 165 5.63 8.81 12.94
CA LEU A 165 6.02 9.72 11.85
C LEU A 165 4.89 10.70 11.47
N ALA A 166 3.77 10.72 12.21
CA ALA A 166 2.61 11.54 11.86
C ALA A 166 2.94 13.03 11.73
N GLY A 167 3.88 13.56 12.52
CA GLY A 167 4.32 14.96 12.43
C GLY A 167 5.06 15.33 11.15
N ASP A 168 5.57 14.34 10.42
CA ASP A 168 6.30 14.52 9.15
C ASP A 168 5.39 14.36 7.92
N ILE A 169 4.16 13.85 8.10
CA ILE A 169 3.21 13.64 7.01
C ILE A 169 2.60 14.98 6.58
N ARG A 170 2.75 15.33 5.31
CA ARG A 170 2.05 16.46 4.66
C ARG A 170 0.93 16.00 3.74
N ALA A 171 0.93 14.71 3.39
CA ALA A 171 -0.09 14.09 2.58
C ALA A 171 -1.44 14.09 3.31
N ARG A 172 -2.53 14.17 2.56
CA ARG A 172 -3.85 13.77 3.06
C ARG A 172 -3.87 12.26 3.29
N VAL A 173 -4.47 11.79 4.37
CA VAL A 173 -4.42 10.37 4.78
C VAL A 173 -5.82 9.76 4.80
N TYR A 174 -5.96 8.56 4.25
CA TYR A 174 -7.15 7.73 4.39
C TYR A 174 -6.79 6.37 5.01
N VAL A 175 -7.51 5.98 6.06
CA VAL A 175 -7.32 4.68 6.71
C VAL A 175 -8.64 3.90 6.73
N GLY A 176 -8.72 2.84 5.93
CA GLY A 176 -9.82 1.87 5.96
C GLY A 176 -9.53 0.76 6.96
N VAL A 177 -10.21 0.79 8.10
CA VAL A 177 -10.00 -0.13 9.23
C VAL A 177 -10.92 -1.34 9.09
N ALA A 178 -10.40 -2.56 9.16
CA ALA A 178 -11.22 -3.76 9.27
C ALA A 178 -11.92 -3.81 10.63
N GLY A 179 -13.20 -4.14 10.61
CA GLY A 179 -14.00 -4.24 11.85
C GLY A 179 -13.62 -5.41 12.74
N VAL A 180 -12.96 -6.43 12.16
CA VAL A 180 -12.43 -7.61 12.87
C VAL A 180 -10.97 -7.80 12.45
N ASP A 181 -10.04 -7.26 13.24
CA ASP A 181 -8.61 -7.29 12.93
C ASP A 181 -7.74 -7.28 14.19
N GLY A 182 -7.14 -8.44 14.51
CA GLY A 182 -6.22 -8.54 15.66
C GLY A 182 -4.88 -7.82 15.44
N SER A 183 -4.52 -7.48 14.19
CA SER A 183 -3.29 -6.75 13.88
C SER A 183 -3.41 -5.23 14.02
N PHE A 184 -4.64 -4.71 14.07
CA PHE A 184 -4.94 -3.30 14.28
C PHE A 184 -6.17 -3.13 15.18
N PRO A 185 -6.04 -3.45 16.49
CA PRO A 185 -7.13 -3.38 17.45
C PRO A 185 -7.55 -1.92 17.75
N PRO A 186 -8.71 -1.72 18.40
CA PRO A 186 -9.27 -0.39 18.68
C PRO A 186 -8.30 0.60 19.37
N GLU A 187 -7.43 0.11 20.24
CA GLU A 187 -6.43 0.92 20.95
C GLU A 187 -5.40 1.51 19.99
N GLN A 188 -4.98 0.74 19.00
CA GLN A 188 -4.08 1.24 17.94
C GLN A 188 -4.81 2.23 17.03
N SER A 189 -6.08 1.99 16.72
CA SER A 189 -6.88 2.92 15.92
C SER A 189 -7.04 4.28 16.62
N ALA A 190 -7.34 4.28 17.92
CA ALA A 190 -7.40 5.49 18.71
C ALA A 190 -6.06 6.23 18.78
N ARG A 191 -4.96 5.50 18.98
CA ARG A 191 -3.59 6.06 19.00
C ARG A 191 -3.19 6.67 17.65
N LEU A 192 -3.53 6.02 16.55
CA LEU A 192 -3.27 6.56 15.21
C LEU A 192 -4.05 7.85 14.98
N ALA A 193 -5.35 7.86 15.32
CA ALA A 193 -6.18 9.05 15.18
C ALA A 193 -5.62 10.24 15.99
N GLU A 194 -5.17 10.00 17.21
CA GLU A 194 -4.54 11.03 18.04
C GLU A 194 -3.22 11.51 17.46
N ALA A 195 -2.37 10.61 16.95
CA ALA A 195 -1.10 10.97 16.35
C ALA A 195 -1.30 11.83 15.09
N LEU A 196 -2.22 11.45 14.19
CA LEU A 196 -2.53 12.21 12.98
C LEU A 196 -3.12 13.59 13.32
N ARG A 197 -4.03 13.68 14.32
CA ARG A 197 -4.56 14.95 14.79
C ARG A 197 -3.47 15.86 15.35
N SER A 198 -2.64 15.33 16.24
CA SER A 198 -1.54 16.08 16.87
C SER A 198 -0.48 16.52 15.85
N GLY A 199 -0.26 15.73 14.80
CA GLY A 199 0.61 16.07 13.66
C GLY A 199 -0.01 17.08 12.69
N GLY A 200 -1.28 17.47 12.88
CA GLY A 200 -1.98 18.41 11.98
C GLY A 200 -2.32 17.82 10.60
N VAL A 201 -2.37 16.50 10.49
CA VAL A 201 -2.62 15.79 9.23
C VAL A 201 -4.12 15.81 8.88
N ASP A 202 -4.47 16.25 7.68
CA ASP A 202 -5.83 16.06 7.15
C ASP A 202 -6.07 14.57 6.90
N HIS A 203 -7.05 13.98 7.61
CA HIS A 203 -7.23 12.52 7.56
C HIS A 203 -8.66 12.06 7.71
N ILE A 204 -8.93 10.89 7.15
CA ILE A 204 -10.17 10.13 7.29
C ILE A 204 -9.82 8.75 7.84
N ILE A 205 -10.47 8.34 8.94
CA ILE A 205 -10.43 6.96 9.43
C ILE A 205 -11.83 6.39 9.32
N GLU A 206 -12.03 5.42 8.44
CA GLU A 206 -13.33 4.79 8.19
C GLU A 206 -13.32 3.33 8.65
N ASN A 207 -14.26 2.97 9.53
CA ASN A 207 -14.42 1.59 10.00
C ASN A 207 -15.33 0.79 9.05
N TYR A 208 -14.84 -0.35 8.59
CA TYR A 208 -15.55 -1.33 7.78
C TYR A 208 -16.08 -2.44 8.68
N ILE A 209 -17.16 -2.12 9.42
CA ILE A 209 -17.76 -3.02 10.40
C ILE A 209 -18.20 -4.34 9.72
N GLY A 210 -17.88 -5.46 10.34
CA GLY A 210 -18.15 -6.80 9.82
C GLY A 210 -17.15 -7.30 8.76
N MET A 211 -16.19 -6.46 8.34
CA MET A 211 -15.13 -6.89 7.42
C MET A 211 -13.93 -7.40 8.21
N SER A 212 -13.36 -8.51 7.79
CA SER A 212 -12.13 -9.09 8.34
C SER A 212 -10.88 -8.54 7.63
N HIS A 213 -9.72 -8.70 8.23
CA HIS A 213 -8.43 -8.35 7.61
C HIS A 213 -8.29 -8.98 6.22
N GLY A 214 -8.01 -8.19 5.19
CA GLY A 214 -7.89 -8.66 3.80
C GLY A 214 -9.16 -8.59 2.96
N TRP A 215 -10.26 -8.01 3.46
CA TRP A 215 -11.57 -7.98 2.77
C TRP A 215 -11.56 -7.36 1.36
N THR A 216 -10.53 -6.60 1.01
CA THR A 216 -10.44 -5.91 -0.29
C THR A 216 -9.83 -6.76 -1.39
N VAL A 217 -9.07 -7.82 -1.05
CA VAL A 217 -8.21 -8.53 -1.99
C VAL A 217 -8.92 -9.78 -2.53
N PRO A 218 -9.09 -9.92 -3.87
CA PRO A 218 -10.01 -10.89 -4.47
C PRO A 218 -9.72 -12.37 -4.15
N ASP A 219 -8.47 -12.73 -3.92
CA ASP A 219 -8.06 -14.12 -3.68
C ASP A 219 -8.06 -14.54 -2.20
N ARG A 220 -8.62 -13.71 -1.31
CA ARG A 220 -8.63 -13.97 0.14
C ARG A 220 -9.76 -14.90 0.60
N GLY A 221 -10.40 -15.63 -0.32
CA GLY A 221 -11.44 -16.60 0.00
C GLY A 221 -12.58 -16.01 0.83
N GLU A 222 -12.90 -16.62 1.97
CA GLU A 222 -14.01 -16.18 2.84
C GLU A 222 -13.81 -14.78 3.47
N THR A 223 -12.59 -14.28 3.54
CA THR A 223 -12.35 -12.91 4.04
C THR A 223 -12.64 -11.85 3.00
N TYR A 224 -12.59 -12.16 1.71
CA TYR A 224 -12.97 -11.24 0.66
C TYR A 224 -14.46 -10.89 0.74
N SER A 225 -14.75 -9.61 0.63
CA SER A 225 -16.12 -9.10 0.57
C SER A 225 -16.28 -8.23 -0.66
N GLU A 226 -17.01 -8.70 -1.66
CA GLU A 226 -17.30 -7.91 -2.86
C GLU A 226 -17.90 -6.55 -2.51
N LYS A 227 -18.93 -6.53 -1.65
CA LYS A 227 -19.57 -5.29 -1.20
C LYS A 227 -18.59 -4.37 -0.46
N GLY A 228 -17.75 -4.92 0.41
CA GLY A 228 -16.73 -4.16 1.13
C GLY A 228 -15.64 -3.64 0.19
N SER A 229 -15.21 -4.46 -0.76
CA SER A 229 -14.23 -4.11 -1.78
C SER A 229 -14.74 -3.00 -2.71
N GLU A 230 -15.99 -3.06 -3.18
CA GLU A 230 -16.57 -1.99 -4.00
C GLU A 230 -16.73 -0.67 -3.24
N ARG A 231 -17.08 -0.72 -1.95
CA ARG A 231 -17.08 0.46 -1.08
C ARG A 231 -15.68 1.06 -0.94
N HIS A 232 -14.68 0.22 -0.72
CA HIS A 232 -13.27 0.65 -0.63
C HIS A 232 -12.82 1.32 -1.95
N TRP A 233 -13.10 0.72 -3.10
CA TRP A 233 -12.76 1.29 -4.41
C TRP A 233 -13.38 2.67 -4.63
N LYS A 234 -14.66 2.81 -4.32
CA LYS A 234 -15.34 4.11 -4.41
C LYS A 234 -14.63 5.17 -3.54
N ARG A 235 -14.29 4.83 -2.30
CA ARG A 235 -13.61 5.73 -1.36
C ARG A 235 -12.20 6.09 -1.83
N LEU A 236 -11.43 5.10 -2.25
CA LEU A 236 -10.05 5.30 -2.70
C LEU A 236 -9.98 6.19 -3.94
N LEU A 237 -10.81 5.92 -4.94
CA LEU A 237 -10.82 6.69 -6.19
C LEU A 237 -11.31 8.12 -5.98
N GLU A 238 -12.34 8.34 -5.15
CA GLU A 238 -12.79 9.67 -4.76
C GLU A 238 -11.68 10.43 -4.01
N PHE A 239 -11.06 9.80 -3.02
CA PHE A 239 -9.95 10.36 -2.25
C PHE A 239 -8.75 10.77 -3.14
N PHE A 240 -8.36 9.92 -4.08
CA PHE A 240 -7.30 10.25 -5.02
C PHE A 240 -7.69 11.33 -6.02
N SER A 241 -8.92 11.33 -6.53
CA SER A 241 -9.44 12.37 -7.42
C SER A 241 -9.46 13.74 -6.76
N GLU A 242 -9.85 13.82 -5.48
CA GLU A 242 -9.83 15.08 -4.71
C GLU A 242 -8.43 15.62 -4.43
N THR A 243 -7.40 14.74 -4.43
CA THR A 243 -6.06 15.12 -3.96
C THR A 243 -5.03 15.17 -5.08
N LEU A 244 -5.17 14.33 -6.10
CA LEU A 244 -4.20 14.22 -7.21
C LEU A 244 -4.70 14.86 -8.51
N GLY A 245 -5.99 15.12 -8.65
CA GLY A 245 -6.63 15.70 -9.83
C GLY A 245 -7.15 14.66 -10.78
#